data_0692030097e5c2a071d9f9ae44f4c34e
#
_entry.id   0692030097e5c2a071d9f9ae44f4c34e
#
_cell.length_a   1.000
_cell.length_b   1.000
_cell.length_c   1.000
_cell.angle_alpha   90.00
_cell.angle_beta   90.00
_cell.angle_gamma   90.00
#
_symmetry.space_group_name_H-M   'P 1'
#
loop_
_entity.id
_entity.type
_entity.pdbx_description
1 polymer ?
#
loop_
_entity_poly.entity_id
_entity_poly.type
_entity_poly.pdbx_seq_one_letter_code
_entity_poly.pdbx_strand_id
1 'polypeptide(L)'
;IARARSVPTHVVERKDFAGKEAHDGAIDAVLAAVHAEIVCLAGYMRLLTTPFVEKWRGRMINIHPALLPLFKGIDTHRRAIEAGVRLHGATVHFVTPETDCGPSIVQAAVPVLPDDTEDTLAARVLKAEHEIYPMALRMLAEGRVRMEGDRSVFSGRWPAGQHDATMIVSPPRAPEPEDIERLARFTP
;
A
#
# COMPACT_ATOMS: atom_id res chain seq x y z
N ILE A 1 15.15 -5.87 10.77
CA ILE A 1 15.11 -4.44 10.38
C ILE A 1 14.43 -3.62 11.49
N ALA A 2 13.16 -3.88 11.87
CA ALA A 2 12.42 -3.09 12.86
C ALA A 2 13.16 -2.95 14.19
N ARG A 3 13.61 -4.08 14.77
CA ARG A 3 14.39 -4.08 16.03
C ARG A 3 15.68 -3.27 15.94
N ALA A 4 16.38 -3.33 14.81
CA ALA A 4 17.59 -2.56 14.57
C ALA A 4 17.35 -1.04 14.46
N ARG A 5 16.09 -0.63 14.32
CA ARG A 5 15.64 0.77 14.26
C ARG A 5 14.81 1.18 15.49
N SER A 6 14.88 0.38 16.56
CA SER A 6 14.14 0.61 17.82
C SER A 6 12.61 0.71 17.63
N VAL A 7 12.07 0.06 16.59
CA VAL A 7 10.63 -0.04 16.39
C VAL A 7 10.11 -1.23 17.19
N PRO A 8 9.13 -1.06 18.10
CA PRO A 8 8.52 -2.16 18.85
C PRO A 8 7.98 -3.25 17.91
N THR A 9 8.14 -4.51 18.33
CA THR A 9 7.67 -5.64 17.53
C THR A 9 6.90 -6.61 18.41
N HIS A 10 5.76 -7.08 17.89
CA HIS A 10 4.91 -8.09 18.51
C HIS A 10 4.71 -9.25 17.53
N VAL A 11 4.67 -10.46 18.04
CA VAL A 11 4.41 -11.66 17.25
C VAL A 11 3.09 -12.26 17.72
N VAL A 12 2.15 -12.42 16.79
CA VAL A 12 0.84 -13.04 17.02
C VAL A 12 0.71 -14.20 16.03
N GLU A 13 1.12 -15.39 16.44
CA GLU A 13 1.15 -16.55 15.56
C GLU A 13 -0.24 -17.16 15.41
N ARG A 14 -0.69 -17.36 14.17
CA ARG A 14 -2.02 -17.93 13.87
C ARG A 14 -2.24 -19.31 14.51
N LYS A 15 -1.19 -20.12 14.60
CA LYS A 15 -1.26 -21.48 15.16
C LYS A 15 -1.67 -21.51 16.64
N ASP A 16 -1.49 -20.40 17.37
CA ASP A 16 -1.78 -20.29 18.79
C ASP A 16 -3.27 -20.03 19.08
N PHE A 17 -4.09 -19.89 18.04
CA PHE A 17 -5.50 -19.53 18.14
C PHE A 17 -6.41 -20.55 17.45
N ALA A 18 -7.56 -20.84 18.07
CA ALA A 18 -8.51 -21.83 17.57
C ALA A 18 -9.23 -21.39 16.27
N GLY A 19 -9.35 -20.06 15.99
CA GLY A 19 -10.06 -19.54 14.84
C GLY A 19 -9.52 -18.20 14.38
N LYS A 20 -10.06 -17.71 13.25
CA LYS A 20 -9.71 -16.39 12.69
C LYS A 20 -10.08 -15.27 13.65
N GLU A 21 -11.26 -15.36 14.25
CA GLU A 21 -11.82 -14.36 15.14
C GLU A 21 -10.93 -14.17 16.38
N ALA A 22 -10.46 -15.26 16.97
CA ALA A 22 -9.56 -15.20 18.12
C ALA A 22 -8.20 -14.62 17.75
N HIS A 23 -7.67 -14.98 16.58
CA HIS A 23 -6.41 -14.44 16.08
C HIS A 23 -6.51 -12.94 15.77
N ASP A 24 -7.55 -12.52 15.05
CA ASP A 24 -7.79 -11.11 14.73
C ASP A 24 -8.03 -10.29 16.01
N GLY A 25 -8.74 -10.84 16.99
CA GLY A 25 -8.92 -10.23 18.31
C GLY A 25 -7.60 -10.00 19.04
N ALA A 26 -6.67 -10.95 18.96
CA ALA A 26 -5.34 -10.79 19.55
C ALA A 26 -4.49 -9.73 18.82
N ILE A 27 -4.56 -9.69 17.50
CA ILE A 27 -3.93 -8.62 16.72
C ILE A 27 -4.50 -7.25 17.14
N ASP A 28 -5.82 -7.16 17.22
CA ASP A 28 -6.51 -5.93 17.60
C ASP A 28 -6.14 -5.44 19.01
N ALA A 29 -6.00 -6.36 19.95
CA ALA A 29 -5.54 -6.04 21.31
C ALA A 29 -4.12 -5.45 21.31
N VAL A 30 -3.21 -5.99 20.49
CA VAL A 30 -1.85 -5.43 20.34
C VAL A 30 -1.92 -4.04 19.71
N LEU A 31 -2.70 -3.85 18.65
CA LEU A 31 -2.86 -2.56 17.98
C LEU A 31 -3.42 -1.50 18.94
N ALA A 32 -4.41 -1.87 19.76
CA ALA A 32 -4.97 -0.99 20.77
C ALA A 32 -3.94 -0.63 21.87
N ALA A 33 -3.16 -1.60 22.34
CA ALA A 33 -2.14 -1.38 23.37
C ALA A 33 -1.01 -0.43 22.93
N VAL A 34 -0.71 -0.40 21.62
CA VAL A 34 0.28 0.53 21.05
C VAL A 34 -0.35 1.81 20.49
N HIS A 35 -1.65 2.02 20.71
CA HIS A 35 -2.40 3.17 20.20
C HIS A 35 -2.27 3.38 18.70
N ALA A 36 -2.30 2.29 17.93
CA ALA A 36 -2.21 2.37 16.48
C ALA A 36 -3.39 3.17 15.90
N GLU A 37 -3.11 4.10 15.00
CA GLU A 37 -4.11 4.91 14.32
C GLU A 37 -4.34 4.42 12.89
N ILE A 38 -3.30 3.90 12.24
CA ILE A 38 -3.32 3.37 10.88
C ILE A 38 -2.71 1.96 10.88
N VAL A 39 -3.29 1.05 10.12
CA VAL A 39 -2.78 -0.30 9.90
C VAL A 39 -2.31 -0.44 8.45
N CYS A 40 -1.06 -0.86 8.29
CA CYS A 40 -0.45 -1.11 6.98
C CYS A 40 -0.23 -2.60 6.80
N LEU A 41 -0.95 -3.22 5.86
CA LEU A 41 -0.75 -4.62 5.50
C LEU A 41 0.34 -4.73 4.44
N ALA A 42 1.39 -5.48 4.72
CA ALA A 42 2.49 -5.75 3.80
C ALA A 42 2.84 -7.25 3.87
N GLY A 43 2.61 -7.98 2.77
CA GLY A 43 2.81 -9.43 2.74
C GLY A 43 1.87 -10.20 3.69
N TYR A 44 0.74 -9.62 4.05
CA TYR A 44 -0.26 -10.27 4.88
C TYR A 44 -1.15 -11.18 4.02
N MET A 45 -0.83 -12.47 4.01
CA MET A 45 -1.45 -13.47 3.11
C MET A 45 -2.66 -14.18 3.72
N ARG A 46 -3.40 -13.53 4.62
CA ARG A 46 -4.58 -14.09 5.28
C ARG A 46 -5.79 -13.21 5.10
N LEU A 47 -6.96 -13.81 5.05
CA LEU A 47 -8.22 -13.08 5.06
C LEU A 47 -8.56 -12.68 6.50
N LEU A 48 -8.62 -11.40 6.76
CA LEU A 48 -9.14 -10.83 8.01
C LEU A 48 -10.66 -11.04 8.12
N THR A 49 -11.17 -11.05 9.32
CA THR A 49 -12.62 -11.13 9.56
C THR A 49 -13.30 -9.80 9.22
N THR A 50 -14.55 -9.87 8.78
CA THR A 50 -15.34 -8.67 8.48
C THR A 50 -15.42 -7.71 9.67
N PRO A 51 -15.67 -8.16 10.93
CA PRO A 51 -15.68 -7.23 12.07
C PRO A 51 -14.35 -6.52 12.30
N PHE A 52 -13.20 -7.21 12.09
CA PHE A 52 -11.89 -6.59 12.20
C PHE A 52 -11.69 -5.52 11.10
N VAL A 53 -12.02 -5.85 9.86
CA VAL A 53 -11.89 -4.93 8.72
C VAL A 53 -12.78 -3.69 8.91
N GLU A 54 -14.03 -3.88 9.31
CA GLU A 54 -14.96 -2.75 9.54
C GLU A 54 -14.52 -1.87 10.71
N LYS A 55 -13.94 -2.42 11.77
CA LYS A 55 -13.36 -1.64 12.86
C LYS A 55 -12.25 -0.70 12.38
N TRP A 56 -11.46 -1.15 11.40
CA TRP A 56 -10.34 -0.41 10.84
C TRP A 56 -10.67 0.28 9.50
N ARG A 57 -11.95 0.31 9.12
CA ARG A 57 -12.41 0.94 7.88
C ARG A 57 -11.88 2.37 7.73
N GLY A 58 -11.31 2.69 6.57
CA GLY A 58 -10.71 3.98 6.27
C GLY A 58 -9.37 4.26 6.96
N ARG A 59 -8.87 3.33 7.79
CA ARG A 59 -7.58 3.43 8.49
C ARG A 59 -6.67 2.22 8.26
N MET A 60 -7.08 1.30 7.41
CA MET A 60 -6.28 0.14 7.03
C MET A 60 -6.05 0.15 5.54
N ILE A 61 -4.79 0.05 5.15
CA ILE A 61 -4.34 0.03 3.76
C ILE A 61 -3.53 -1.23 3.46
N ASN A 62 -3.59 -1.66 2.21
CA ASN A 62 -2.81 -2.79 1.70
C ASN A 62 -2.09 -2.40 0.42
N ILE A 63 -0.96 -3.06 0.16
CA ILE A 63 -0.27 -3.04 -1.14
C ILE A 63 -0.57 -4.34 -1.87
N HIS A 64 -1.05 -4.23 -3.10
CA HIS A 64 -1.36 -5.36 -3.97
C HIS A 64 -0.55 -5.28 -5.26
N PRO A 65 0.17 -6.34 -5.65
CA PRO A 65 1.09 -6.33 -6.79
C PRO A 65 0.36 -6.49 -8.13
N ALA A 66 -0.63 -5.64 -8.39
CA ALA A 66 -1.33 -5.51 -9.67
C ALA A 66 -1.98 -4.12 -9.80
N LEU A 67 -2.35 -3.76 -11.02
CA LEU A 67 -3.19 -2.59 -11.31
C LEU A 67 -4.66 -2.95 -11.07
N LEU A 68 -5.13 -2.84 -9.83
CA LEU A 68 -6.53 -3.09 -9.51
C LEU A 68 -7.47 -2.23 -10.37
N PRO A 69 -8.61 -2.78 -10.79
CA PRO A 69 -9.26 -4.02 -10.36
C PRO A 69 -8.79 -5.28 -11.09
N LEU A 70 -7.73 -5.20 -11.91
CA LEU A 70 -7.19 -6.36 -12.64
C LEU A 70 -6.36 -7.24 -11.70
N PHE A 71 -6.34 -8.55 -11.98
CA PHE A 71 -5.48 -9.53 -11.31
C PHE A 71 -5.59 -9.52 -9.77
N LYS A 72 -6.83 -9.43 -9.22
CA LYS A 72 -7.07 -9.64 -7.79
C LYS A 72 -6.58 -11.01 -7.33
N GLY A 73 -6.20 -11.13 -6.06
CA GLY A 73 -5.75 -12.38 -5.44
C GLY A 73 -4.28 -12.67 -5.70
N ILE A 74 -3.93 -13.94 -5.83
CA ILE A 74 -2.55 -14.43 -5.92
C ILE A 74 -2.05 -14.58 -7.37
N ASP A 75 -0.75 -14.85 -7.52
CA ASP A 75 -0.06 -15.15 -8.80
C ASP A 75 -0.19 -14.03 -9.85
N THR A 76 -0.20 -12.78 -9.41
CA THR A 76 -0.52 -11.62 -10.24
C THR A 76 0.46 -11.44 -11.40
N HIS A 77 1.77 -11.64 -11.15
CA HIS A 77 2.82 -11.48 -12.17
C HIS A 77 2.71 -12.54 -13.26
N ARG A 78 2.58 -13.81 -12.87
CA ARG A 78 2.37 -14.91 -13.82
C ARG A 78 1.13 -14.67 -14.66
N ARG A 79 0.00 -14.34 -14.04
CA ARG A 79 -1.26 -14.05 -14.73
C ARG A 79 -1.17 -12.87 -15.68
N ALA A 80 -0.40 -11.84 -15.32
CA ALA A 80 -0.17 -10.69 -16.18
C ALA A 80 0.64 -11.07 -17.44
N ILE A 81 1.69 -11.87 -17.28
CA ILE A 81 2.50 -12.39 -18.41
C ILE A 81 1.64 -13.28 -19.30
N GLU A 82 0.93 -14.25 -18.73
CA GLU A 82 0.04 -15.16 -19.47
C GLU A 82 -1.08 -14.42 -20.23
N ALA A 83 -1.61 -13.35 -19.66
CA ALA A 83 -2.61 -12.49 -20.30
C ALA A 83 -2.03 -11.59 -21.40
N GLY A 84 -0.71 -11.54 -21.56
CA GLY A 84 -0.03 -10.75 -22.59
C GLY A 84 -0.18 -9.24 -22.42
N VAL A 85 -0.47 -8.74 -21.20
CA VAL A 85 -0.56 -7.30 -20.96
C VAL A 85 0.78 -6.62 -21.12
N ARG A 86 0.80 -5.36 -21.52
CA ARG A 86 2.02 -4.58 -21.70
C ARG A 86 2.36 -3.69 -20.53
N LEU A 87 1.39 -3.46 -19.65
CA LEU A 87 1.56 -2.74 -18.40
C LEU A 87 1.05 -3.60 -17.25
N HIS A 88 1.82 -3.63 -16.19
CA HIS A 88 1.47 -4.23 -14.91
C HIS A 88 1.87 -3.25 -13.80
N GLY A 89 1.79 -3.61 -12.52
CA GLY A 89 2.21 -2.67 -11.49
C GLY A 89 1.71 -3.04 -10.11
N ALA A 90 1.50 -2.01 -9.29
CA ALA A 90 1.01 -2.17 -7.93
C ALA A 90 -0.06 -1.13 -7.59
N THR A 91 -0.91 -1.48 -6.64
CA THR A 91 -1.97 -0.62 -6.10
C THR A 91 -1.90 -0.59 -4.58
N VAL A 92 -1.83 0.60 -4.01
CA VAL A 92 -2.18 0.80 -2.60
C VAL A 92 -3.65 1.16 -2.52
N HIS A 93 -4.39 0.43 -1.69
CA HIS A 93 -5.83 0.62 -1.56
C HIS A 93 -6.27 0.52 -0.09
N PHE A 94 -7.41 1.09 0.23
CA PHE A 94 -8.09 0.83 1.50
C PHE A 94 -8.56 -0.62 1.53
N VAL A 95 -8.50 -1.22 2.72
CA VAL A 95 -8.97 -2.60 2.91
C VAL A 95 -10.46 -2.59 3.21
N THR A 96 -11.18 -3.46 2.50
CA THR A 96 -12.62 -3.75 2.68
C THR A 96 -12.80 -5.25 2.90
N PRO A 97 -13.97 -5.72 3.40
CA PRO A 97 -14.23 -7.14 3.61
C PRO A 97 -14.05 -8.00 2.36
N GLU A 98 -14.35 -7.44 1.20
CA GLU A 98 -14.12 -8.10 -0.08
C GLU A 98 -12.67 -7.94 -0.51
N THR A 99 -12.01 -9.06 -0.83
CA THR A 99 -10.57 -9.11 -1.15
C THR A 99 -10.24 -8.27 -2.38
N ASP A 100 -9.25 -7.40 -2.23
CA ASP A 100 -8.70 -6.52 -3.27
C ASP A 100 -9.77 -5.68 -4.00
N CYS A 101 -10.84 -5.30 -3.28
CA CYS A 101 -11.97 -4.52 -3.81
C CYS A 101 -12.06 -3.11 -3.23
N GLY A 102 -11.28 -2.80 -2.21
CA GLY A 102 -11.31 -1.47 -1.59
C GLY A 102 -10.79 -0.37 -2.53
N PRO A 103 -11.19 0.89 -2.28
CA PRO A 103 -10.85 2.01 -3.15
C PRO A 103 -9.36 2.28 -3.20
N SER A 104 -8.83 2.43 -4.42
CA SER A 104 -7.41 2.69 -4.68
C SER A 104 -7.00 4.07 -4.19
N ILE A 105 -5.80 4.15 -3.61
CA ILE A 105 -5.18 5.40 -3.15
C ILE A 105 -4.09 5.84 -4.13
N VAL A 106 -3.13 4.95 -4.43
CA VAL A 106 -2.03 5.19 -5.36
C VAL A 106 -1.85 3.97 -6.23
N GLN A 107 -1.57 4.19 -7.51
CA GLN A 107 -1.16 3.14 -8.43
C GLN A 107 0.14 3.53 -9.11
N ALA A 108 0.98 2.53 -9.37
CA ALA A 108 2.17 2.67 -10.20
C ALA A 108 2.16 1.60 -11.28
N ALA A 109 2.38 2.00 -12.53
CA ALA A 109 2.48 1.10 -13.67
C ALA A 109 3.95 0.90 -14.06
N VAL A 110 4.28 -0.33 -14.43
CA VAL A 110 5.59 -0.73 -14.96
C VAL A 110 5.41 -1.49 -16.29
N PRO A 111 6.35 -1.42 -17.22
CA PRO A 111 6.26 -2.18 -18.46
C PRO A 111 6.40 -3.69 -18.17
N VAL A 112 5.70 -4.50 -18.95
CA VAL A 112 5.95 -5.95 -19.09
C VAL A 112 6.76 -6.16 -20.36
N LEU A 113 7.99 -6.65 -20.21
CA LEU A 113 8.92 -6.87 -21.31
C LEU A 113 8.69 -8.24 -21.98
N PRO A 114 9.06 -8.41 -23.27
CA PRO A 114 8.82 -9.66 -23.98
C PRO A 114 9.50 -10.89 -23.39
N ASP A 115 10.62 -10.68 -22.71
CA ASP A 115 11.48 -11.69 -22.08
C ASP A 115 11.31 -11.78 -20.55
N ASP A 116 10.29 -11.12 -20.00
CA ASP A 116 10.04 -11.19 -18.56
C ASP A 116 9.68 -12.60 -18.12
N THR A 117 10.33 -13.00 -17.05
CA THR A 117 9.89 -14.08 -16.17
C THR A 117 9.02 -13.49 -15.04
N GLU A 118 8.35 -14.36 -14.29
CA GLU A 118 7.61 -13.95 -13.09
C GLU A 118 8.53 -13.18 -12.12
N ASP A 119 9.76 -13.67 -11.90
CA ASP A 119 10.73 -13.07 -10.99
C ASP A 119 11.21 -11.70 -11.45
N THR A 120 11.48 -11.50 -12.74
CA THR A 120 11.96 -10.21 -13.26
C THR A 120 10.87 -9.16 -13.22
N LEU A 121 9.62 -9.53 -13.52
CA LEU A 121 8.48 -8.65 -13.40
C LEU A 121 8.20 -8.32 -11.93
N ALA A 122 8.22 -9.33 -11.04
CA ALA A 122 8.04 -9.14 -9.60
C ALA A 122 9.08 -8.17 -9.01
N ALA A 123 10.36 -8.33 -9.39
CA ALA A 123 11.42 -7.43 -8.92
C ALA A 123 11.22 -5.98 -9.41
N ARG A 124 10.64 -5.79 -10.59
CA ARG A 124 10.31 -4.45 -11.13
C ARG A 124 9.12 -3.84 -10.39
N VAL A 125 8.07 -4.62 -10.16
CA VAL A 125 6.88 -4.19 -9.40
C VAL A 125 7.25 -3.85 -7.96
N LEU A 126 8.10 -4.65 -7.29
CA LEU A 126 8.54 -4.42 -5.92
C LEU A 126 9.22 -3.05 -5.74
N LYS A 127 9.99 -2.59 -6.74
CA LYS A 127 10.57 -1.23 -6.69
C LYS A 127 9.48 -0.17 -6.67
N ALA A 128 8.45 -0.32 -7.49
CA ALA A 128 7.31 0.58 -7.49
C ALA A 128 6.52 0.53 -6.17
N GLU A 129 6.33 -0.66 -5.59
CA GLU A 129 5.67 -0.82 -4.28
C GLU A 129 6.40 -0.05 -3.18
N HIS A 130 7.74 -0.14 -3.14
CA HIS A 130 8.56 0.55 -2.15
C HIS A 130 8.46 2.08 -2.24
N GLU A 131 8.08 2.61 -3.40
CA GLU A 131 7.86 4.04 -3.60
C GLU A 131 6.44 4.48 -3.25
N ILE A 132 5.43 3.74 -3.76
CA ILE A 132 4.04 4.19 -3.61
C ILE A 132 3.45 3.88 -2.23
N TYR A 133 3.93 2.85 -1.51
CA TYR A 133 3.37 2.50 -0.22
C TYR A 133 3.65 3.56 0.85
N PRO A 134 4.90 4.02 1.06
CA PRO A 134 5.16 5.14 1.95
C PRO A 134 4.45 6.43 1.54
N MET A 135 4.30 6.68 0.22
CA MET A 135 3.56 7.82 -0.30
C MET A 135 2.09 7.77 0.12
N ALA A 136 1.42 6.63 -0.08
CA ALA A 136 0.02 6.45 0.31
C ALA A 136 -0.18 6.58 1.83
N LEU A 137 0.72 5.98 2.63
CA LEU A 137 0.69 6.13 4.08
C LEU A 137 0.81 7.59 4.51
N ARG A 138 1.74 8.35 3.93
CA ARG A 138 1.89 9.78 4.19
C ARG A 138 0.62 10.54 3.85
N MET A 139 0.03 10.29 2.68
CA MET A 139 -1.22 10.95 2.26
C MET A 139 -2.35 10.69 3.24
N LEU A 140 -2.48 9.46 3.73
CA LEU A 140 -3.49 9.10 4.73
C LEU A 140 -3.23 9.77 6.07
N ALA A 141 -1.99 9.74 6.56
CA ALA A 141 -1.60 10.36 7.83
C ALA A 141 -1.75 11.89 7.84
N GLU A 142 -1.51 12.53 6.68
CA GLU A 142 -1.69 13.98 6.49
C GLU A 142 -3.16 14.38 6.21
N GLY A 143 -4.10 13.42 6.15
CA GLY A 143 -5.50 13.69 5.81
C GLY A 143 -5.72 14.13 4.34
N ARG A 144 -4.74 13.90 3.47
CA ARG A 144 -4.81 14.23 2.04
C ARG A 144 -5.59 13.21 1.22
N VAL A 145 -5.83 12.05 1.78
CA VAL A 145 -6.75 11.04 1.26
C VAL A 145 -7.57 10.48 2.40
N ARG A 146 -8.83 10.24 2.16
CA ARG A 146 -9.73 9.55 3.08
C ARG A 146 -10.69 8.66 2.30
N MET A 147 -11.25 7.69 2.99
CA MET A 147 -12.29 6.83 2.43
C MET A 147 -13.66 7.43 2.73
N GLU A 148 -14.48 7.65 1.71
CA GLU A 148 -15.89 8.04 1.83
C GLU A 148 -16.76 7.03 1.07
N GLY A 149 -17.58 6.28 1.79
CA GLY A 149 -18.27 5.12 1.20
C GLY A 149 -17.25 4.15 0.60
N ASP A 150 -17.37 3.89 -0.70
CA ASP A 150 -16.46 3.02 -1.46
C ASP A 150 -15.55 3.80 -2.42
N ARG A 151 -15.16 5.01 -2.04
CA ARG A 151 -14.29 5.88 -2.84
C ARG A 151 -13.15 6.45 -2.01
N SER A 152 -12.00 6.62 -2.66
CA SER A 152 -10.92 7.47 -2.16
C SER A 152 -11.21 8.91 -2.53
N VAL A 153 -11.30 9.78 -1.53
CA VAL A 153 -11.49 11.22 -1.70
C VAL A 153 -10.20 11.94 -1.36
N PHE A 154 -9.71 12.73 -2.28
CA PHE A 154 -8.45 13.44 -2.16
C PHE A 154 -8.68 14.91 -1.85
N SER A 155 -7.82 15.48 -0.99
CA SER A 155 -7.79 16.90 -0.66
C SER A 155 -6.45 17.52 -1.06
N GLY A 156 -6.47 18.81 -1.43
CA GLY A 156 -5.29 19.57 -1.80
C GLY A 156 -5.06 19.70 -3.31
N ARG A 157 -4.06 20.51 -3.69
CA ARG A 157 -3.60 20.65 -5.09
C ARG A 157 -2.60 19.55 -5.42
N TRP A 158 -2.78 18.97 -6.60
CA TRP A 158 -1.83 18.02 -7.16
C TRP A 158 -0.91 18.78 -8.12
N PRO A 159 0.42 18.65 -7.98
CA PRO A 159 1.33 19.22 -8.97
C PRO A 159 1.07 18.56 -10.32
N ALA A 160 1.13 19.34 -11.39
CA ALA A 160 1.20 18.79 -12.73
C ALA A 160 2.43 17.89 -12.80
N GLY A 161 2.20 16.59 -13.04
CA GLY A 161 3.22 15.56 -12.78
C GLY A 161 4.43 15.67 -13.70
N GLN A 162 5.61 15.53 -13.13
CA GLN A 162 6.75 15.00 -13.86
C GLN A 162 6.63 13.48 -13.79
N HIS A 163 6.51 12.83 -14.95
CA HIS A 163 6.50 11.38 -15.03
C HIS A 163 7.93 10.89 -15.21
N ASP A 164 8.36 9.99 -14.35
CA ASP A 164 9.54 9.18 -14.62
C ASP A 164 9.28 8.36 -15.91
N ALA A 165 10.26 8.35 -16.82
CA ALA A 165 10.15 7.61 -18.07
C ALA A 165 9.94 6.09 -17.88
N THR A 166 10.22 5.57 -16.70
CA THR A 166 10.15 4.15 -16.37
C THR A 166 8.91 3.74 -15.59
N MET A 167 8.17 4.69 -15.00
CA MET A 167 7.04 4.42 -14.13
C MET A 167 6.01 5.55 -14.17
N ILE A 168 4.72 5.18 -14.18
CA ILE A 168 3.60 6.10 -14.02
C ILE A 168 3.05 5.94 -12.60
N VAL A 169 2.93 7.04 -11.87
CA VAL A 169 2.34 7.09 -10.52
C VAL A 169 1.12 7.99 -10.54
N SER A 170 -0.01 7.49 -10.08
CA SER A 170 -1.25 8.27 -9.95
C SER A 170 -1.87 8.08 -8.56
N PRO A 171 -2.23 9.16 -7.84
CA PRO A 171 -1.98 10.56 -8.17
C PRO A 171 -0.48 10.91 -8.16
N PRO A 172 -0.06 12.01 -8.81
CA PRO A 172 1.35 12.41 -8.85
C PRO A 172 1.86 12.75 -7.45
N ARG A 173 3.16 12.58 -7.24
CA ARG A 173 3.80 12.94 -5.97
C ARG A 173 3.60 14.44 -5.67
N ALA A 174 3.27 14.77 -4.42
CA ALA A 174 3.40 16.14 -3.97
C ALA A 174 4.88 16.55 -3.98
N PRO A 175 5.20 17.82 -4.27
CA PRO A 175 6.55 18.31 -4.09
C PRO A 175 6.97 18.05 -2.63
N GLU A 176 8.21 17.59 -2.43
CA GLU A 176 8.76 17.52 -1.08
C GLU A 176 8.72 18.93 -0.48
N PRO A 177 8.43 19.09 0.82
CA PRO A 177 8.57 20.37 1.48
C PRO A 177 9.99 20.88 1.16
N GLU A 178 10.10 22.11 0.66
CA GLU A 178 11.40 22.73 0.47
C GLU A 178 12.15 22.64 1.81
N ASP A 179 13.33 22.05 1.77
CA ASP A 179 14.18 21.92 2.95
C ASP A 179 14.62 23.36 3.34
N ILE A 180 13.83 23.94 4.26
CA ILE A 180 14.06 25.31 4.75
C ILE A 180 15.46 25.46 5.34
N GLU A 181 16.04 24.37 5.89
CA GLU A 181 17.43 24.38 6.37
C GLU A 181 18.43 24.49 5.22
N ARG A 182 18.13 23.96 4.04
CA ARG A 182 18.96 24.08 2.84
C ARG A 182 18.94 25.51 2.30
N LEU A 183 17.80 26.16 2.33
CA LEU A 183 17.65 27.56 1.94
C LEU A 183 18.34 28.52 2.92
N ALA A 184 18.31 28.22 4.23
CA ALA A 184 18.95 29.03 5.25
C ALA A 184 20.49 29.04 5.17
N ARG A 185 21.12 28.09 4.47
CA ARG A 185 22.59 28.02 4.28
C ARG A 185 23.10 28.91 3.15
N PHE A 186 22.24 29.56 2.39
CA PHE A 186 22.61 30.43 1.27
C PHE A 186 22.24 31.92 1.47
N THR A 187 21.93 32.32 2.70
CA THR A 187 21.80 33.75 3.02
C THR A 187 23.15 34.26 3.48
N PRO A 188 23.79 35.24 2.77
CA PRO A 188 25.10 35.78 3.10
C PRO A 188 25.10 36.56 4.41
#